data_68ed41b5cff4652f696ddda85ba5c28e
#
_entry.id   68ed41b5cff4652f696ddda85ba5c28e
#
_cell.length_a   1.000
_cell.length_b   1.000
_cell.length_c   1.000
_cell.angle_alpha   90.00
_cell.angle_beta   90.00
_cell.angle_gamma   90.00
#
_symmetry.space_group_name_H-M   'P 1'
#
loop_
_entity.id
_entity.type
_entity.pdbx_description
1 polymer ?
#
loop_
_entity_poly.entity_id
_entity_poly.type
_entity_poly.pdbx_seq_one_letter_code
_entity_poly.pdbx_strand_id
1 'polypeptide(L)'
;MELITNINVYQEYQLSKFDSTMGIWPYIRLISWYKHRIDSHRLKIAIQQIVDSVPILGGRLVKKLFSPLKVVCKPYKSGVGFIDIDLGEQEINIDNLLDTKSYVKNGFDIPQKSADAINKDTPLVYVILNHNHSYYGITLLVNHFIADSGTYFQLLEYLSRAYEDPEYVPKSEPLFTIDFDNMDDFIAAGLKKSSWKDKLLSSTVFLFYALNIFLRNKNNWSYIACILTKDKLDLIKRKSKNISNESAYSTNDALFEFLSVVPIKQFIFPCNLRSRNVGIPENYLGNAE
;
A
#
# COMPACT_ATOMS: atom_id res chain seq x y z
N MET A 1 -17.28 -3.18 -13.39
CA MET A 1 -16.12 -3.83 -12.75
C MET A 1 -16.05 -5.27 -13.27
N GLU A 2 -14.90 -5.68 -13.72
CA GLU A 2 -14.58 -7.04 -14.16
C GLU A 2 -13.65 -7.68 -13.12
N LEU A 3 -13.77 -8.98 -12.86
CA LEU A 3 -12.83 -9.72 -12.04
C LEU A 3 -11.82 -10.42 -12.95
N ILE A 4 -10.55 -10.06 -12.78
CA ILE A 4 -9.45 -10.77 -13.43
C ILE A 4 -9.02 -11.91 -12.52
N THR A 5 -9.24 -13.14 -12.96
CA THR A 5 -8.97 -14.34 -12.16
C THR A 5 -8.44 -15.47 -13.02
N ASN A 6 -7.46 -16.18 -12.49
CA ASN A 6 -6.99 -17.48 -12.98
C ASN A 6 -6.70 -18.43 -11.82
N ILE A 7 -7.28 -18.15 -10.66
CA ILE A 7 -7.11 -18.99 -9.50
C ILE A 7 -7.85 -20.30 -9.73
N ASN A 8 -7.09 -21.36 -9.99
CA ASN A 8 -7.62 -22.69 -10.29
C ASN A 8 -7.62 -23.62 -9.07
N VAL A 9 -6.92 -23.21 -8.00
CA VAL A 9 -6.73 -24.03 -6.80
C VAL A 9 -7.19 -23.25 -5.57
N TYR A 10 -7.81 -23.95 -4.63
CA TYR A 10 -8.15 -23.39 -3.32
C TYR A 10 -6.88 -23.18 -2.50
N GLN A 11 -6.67 -21.97 -1.99
CA GLN A 11 -5.53 -21.64 -1.14
C GLN A 11 -5.98 -20.78 0.04
N GLU A 12 -5.35 -20.96 1.18
CA GLU A 12 -5.53 -20.12 2.37
C GLU A 12 -4.18 -19.58 2.84
N TYR A 13 -4.13 -18.28 3.13
CA TYR A 13 -2.99 -17.59 3.70
C TYR A 13 -3.38 -17.02 5.05
N GLN A 14 -2.73 -17.47 6.11
CA GLN A 14 -2.92 -16.90 7.43
C GLN A 14 -2.15 -15.59 7.52
N LEU A 15 -2.81 -14.52 7.92
CA LEU A 15 -2.16 -13.24 8.15
C LEU A 15 -1.49 -13.22 9.52
N SER A 16 -0.38 -12.50 9.62
CA SER A 16 0.30 -12.27 10.89
C SER A 16 -0.55 -11.44 11.84
N LYS A 17 -0.17 -11.42 13.12
CA LYS A 17 -0.79 -10.51 14.09
C LYS A 17 -0.60 -9.05 13.67
N PHE A 18 0.59 -8.72 13.15
CA PHE A 18 0.91 -7.36 12.70
C PHE A 18 0.04 -6.96 11.50
N ASP A 19 -0.04 -7.79 10.45
CA ASP A 19 -0.94 -7.54 9.32
C ASP A 19 -2.38 -7.33 9.78
N SER A 20 -2.82 -8.12 10.77
CA SER A 20 -4.19 -8.04 11.30
C SER A 20 -4.51 -6.71 12.00
N THR A 21 -3.51 -5.89 12.34
CA THR A 21 -3.71 -4.54 12.90
C THR A 21 -3.96 -3.47 11.84
N MET A 22 -3.65 -3.75 10.57
CA MET A 22 -3.71 -2.78 9.48
C MET A 22 -5.12 -2.45 9.01
N GLY A 23 -6.14 -3.06 9.60
CA GLY A 23 -7.54 -2.90 9.17
C GLY A 23 -8.14 -1.51 9.31
N ILE A 24 -7.60 -0.68 10.20
CA ILE A 24 -8.04 0.71 10.40
C ILE A 24 -7.61 1.63 9.25
N TRP A 25 -6.57 1.23 8.51
CA TRP A 25 -6.03 2.01 7.41
C TRP A 25 -6.87 1.85 6.14
N PRO A 26 -6.90 2.87 5.27
CA PRO A 26 -7.51 2.75 3.95
C PRO A 26 -6.70 1.79 3.07
N TYR A 27 -7.25 1.42 1.92
CA TYR A 27 -6.45 0.82 0.85
C TYR A 27 -5.30 1.76 0.47
N ILE A 28 -4.11 1.20 0.28
CA ILE A 28 -2.97 1.94 -0.28
C ILE A 28 -3.32 2.27 -1.72
N ARG A 29 -3.08 3.51 -2.13
CA ARG A 29 -3.44 3.97 -3.46
C ARG A 29 -2.46 5.00 -3.99
N LEU A 30 -2.05 4.84 -5.24
CA LEU A 30 -1.32 5.82 -6.01
C LEU A 30 -1.87 5.83 -7.43
N ILE A 31 -1.75 6.98 -8.09
CA ILE A 31 -2.09 7.13 -9.50
C ILE A 31 -0.81 7.43 -10.26
N SER A 32 -0.54 6.64 -11.28
CA SER A 32 0.54 6.87 -12.24
C SER A 32 -0.05 7.39 -13.54
N TRP A 33 0.44 8.54 -14.01
CA TRP A 33 -0.06 9.20 -15.22
C TRP A 33 0.86 9.01 -16.40
N TYR A 34 0.28 8.70 -17.54
CA TYR A 34 0.97 8.43 -18.79
C TYR A 34 0.40 9.29 -19.92
N LYS A 35 1.29 9.82 -20.76
CA LYS A 35 0.91 10.52 -22.00
C LYS A 35 0.65 9.55 -23.17
N HIS A 36 1.16 8.33 -23.06
CA HIS A 36 0.97 7.31 -24.06
C HIS A 36 -0.26 6.46 -23.75
N ARG A 37 -0.91 6.02 -24.80
CA ARG A 37 -2.07 5.14 -24.71
C ARG A 37 -1.72 3.87 -23.94
N ILE A 38 -2.52 3.55 -22.96
CA ILE A 38 -2.48 2.26 -22.26
C ILE A 38 -3.53 1.35 -22.90
N ASP A 39 -3.11 0.21 -23.37
CA ASP A 39 -4.01 -0.81 -23.91
C ASP A 39 -4.67 -1.57 -22.76
N SER A 40 -5.99 -1.43 -22.65
CA SER A 40 -6.80 -2.06 -21.60
C SER A 40 -6.72 -3.59 -21.64
N HIS A 41 -6.68 -4.19 -22.83
CA HIS A 41 -6.59 -5.64 -22.97
C HIS A 41 -5.22 -6.16 -22.50
N ARG A 42 -4.16 -5.52 -22.94
CA ARG A 42 -2.79 -5.83 -22.49
C ARG A 42 -2.61 -5.66 -20.99
N LEU A 43 -3.22 -4.62 -20.42
CA LEU A 43 -3.21 -4.40 -18.97
C LEU A 43 -3.91 -5.53 -18.21
N LYS A 44 -5.03 -6.04 -18.72
CA LYS A 44 -5.71 -7.20 -18.14
C LYS A 44 -4.86 -8.47 -18.18
N ILE A 45 -4.14 -8.70 -19.28
CA ILE A 45 -3.18 -9.82 -19.38
C ILE A 45 -2.08 -9.68 -18.33
N ALA A 46 -1.51 -8.49 -18.18
CA ALA A 46 -0.49 -8.22 -17.17
C ALA A 46 -1.01 -8.47 -15.74
N ILE A 47 -2.23 -8.02 -15.43
CA ILE A 47 -2.87 -8.31 -14.13
C ILE A 47 -3.03 -9.80 -13.94
N GLN A 48 -3.46 -10.53 -14.97
CA GLN A 48 -3.63 -11.97 -14.95
C GLN A 48 -2.33 -12.69 -14.57
N GLN A 49 -1.22 -12.33 -15.22
CA GLN A 49 0.10 -12.90 -14.95
C GLN A 49 0.54 -12.66 -13.51
N ILE A 50 0.26 -11.46 -12.97
CA ILE A 50 0.59 -11.16 -11.57
C ILE A 50 -0.26 -12.02 -10.64
N VAL A 51 -1.55 -12.17 -10.90
CA VAL A 51 -2.45 -13.02 -10.08
C VAL A 51 -2.00 -14.49 -10.12
N ASP A 52 -1.52 -14.95 -11.26
CA ASP A 52 -0.99 -16.32 -11.41
C ASP A 52 0.27 -16.54 -10.57
N SER A 53 1.14 -15.53 -10.53
CA SER A 53 2.37 -15.58 -9.76
C SER A 53 2.16 -15.29 -8.26
N VAL A 54 1.11 -14.54 -7.94
CA VAL A 54 0.84 -13.99 -6.61
C VAL A 54 -0.66 -14.15 -6.26
N PRO A 55 -1.15 -15.38 -6.07
CA PRO A 55 -2.59 -15.66 -5.95
C PRO A 55 -3.29 -14.96 -4.79
N ILE A 56 -2.58 -14.63 -3.71
CA ILE A 56 -3.14 -13.93 -2.55
C ILE A 56 -3.79 -12.59 -2.94
N LEU A 57 -3.32 -11.93 -4.00
CA LEU A 57 -3.88 -10.66 -4.47
C LEU A 57 -5.33 -10.79 -4.94
N GLY A 58 -5.69 -11.96 -5.45
CA GLY A 58 -7.05 -12.26 -5.85
C GLY A 58 -7.95 -12.74 -4.72
N GLY A 59 -7.43 -12.99 -3.53
CA GLY A 59 -8.14 -13.57 -2.41
C GLY A 59 -9.25 -12.70 -1.82
N ARG A 60 -9.88 -13.23 -0.77
CA ARG A 60 -10.91 -12.56 0.05
C ARG A 60 -10.55 -12.68 1.52
N LEU A 61 -10.81 -11.65 2.29
CA LEU A 61 -10.60 -11.67 3.73
C LEU A 61 -11.69 -12.46 4.44
N VAL A 62 -11.28 -13.46 5.21
CA VAL A 62 -12.19 -14.29 6.01
C VAL A 62 -11.75 -14.30 7.46
N LYS A 63 -12.66 -13.97 8.36
CA LYS A 63 -12.47 -14.05 9.79
C LYS A 63 -13.62 -14.81 10.41
N LYS A 64 -13.30 -15.94 11.04
CA LYS A 64 -14.21 -16.70 11.89
C LYS A 64 -14.02 -16.29 13.35
N LEU A 65 -15.04 -16.54 14.17
CA LEU A 65 -14.96 -16.31 15.62
C LEU A 65 -13.78 -17.11 16.20
N PHE A 66 -12.94 -16.48 16.99
CA PHE A 66 -11.73 -17.06 17.62
C PHE A 66 -10.66 -17.60 16.66
N SER A 67 -10.74 -17.30 15.38
CA SER A 67 -9.72 -17.70 14.41
C SER A 67 -8.89 -16.50 13.95
N PRO A 68 -7.62 -16.69 13.54
CA PRO A 68 -6.85 -15.65 12.92
C PRO A 68 -7.50 -15.17 11.62
N LEU A 69 -7.22 -13.94 11.21
CA LEU A 69 -7.62 -13.42 9.92
C LEU A 69 -6.87 -14.15 8.82
N LYS A 70 -7.58 -14.53 7.76
CA LYS A 70 -7.02 -15.25 6.62
C LYS A 70 -7.41 -14.58 5.31
N VAL A 71 -6.56 -14.75 4.30
CA VAL A 71 -6.93 -14.56 2.91
C VAL A 71 -7.25 -15.91 2.29
N VAL A 72 -8.42 -16.03 1.67
CA VAL A 72 -8.90 -17.25 1.05
C VAL A 72 -9.07 -17.01 -0.46
N CYS A 73 -8.35 -17.79 -1.24
CA CYS A 73 -8.46 -17.82 -2.69
C CYS A 73 -9.34 -18.97 -3.11
N LYS A 74 -10.48 -18.68 -3.73
CA LYS A 74 -11.43 -19.68 -4.21
C LYS A 74 -11.36 -19.75 -5.74
N PRO A 75 -11.29 -20.97 -6.32
CA PRO A 75 -11.30 -21.14 -7.76
C PRO A 75 -12.49 -20.40 -8.40
N TYR A 76 -12.23 -19.69 -9.50
CA TYR A 76 -13.21 -18.99 -10.33
C TYR A 76 -14.07 -17.93 -9.64
N LYS A 77 -13.85 -17.67 -8.32
CA LYS A 77 -14.60 -16.70 -7.51
C LYS A 77 -13.73 -15.61 -6.94
N SER A 78 -12.44 -15.83 -6.90
CA SER A 78 -11.45 -14.88 -6.39
C SER A 78 -10.74 -14.21 -7.55
N GLY A 79 -10.38 -12.95 -7.41
CA GLY A 79 -9.68 -12.20 -8.44
C GLY A 79 -9.46 -10.75 -8.08
N VAL A 80 -8.66 -10.07 -8.89
CA VAL A 80 -8.40 -8.63 -8.84
C VAL A 80 -9.53 -7.89 -9.54
N GLY A 81 -10.01 -6.81 -8.93
CA GLY A 81 -11.01 -5.95 -9.56
C GLY A 81 -10.37 -5.08 -10.64
N PHE A 82 -10.87 -5.15 -11.86
CA PHE A 82 -10.49 -4.25 -12.95
C PHE A 82 -11.62 -3.29 -13.28
N ILE A 83 -11.31 -2.01 -13.39
CA ILE A 83 -12.26 -0.95 -13.72
C ILE A 83 -11.63 -0.10 -14.81
N ASP A 84 -12.36 0.07 -15.90
CA ASP A 84 -11.97 0.92 -17.03
C ASP A 84 -12.96 2.08 -17.11
N ILE A 85 -12.46 3.31 -17.03
CA ILE A 85 -13.27 4.53 -16.97
C ILE A 85 -12.80 5.49 -18.06
N ASP A 86 -13.66 5.66 -19.06
CA ASP A 86 -13.52 6.73 -20.03
C ASP A 86 -14.08 8.04 -19.44
N LEU A 87 -13.20 9.01 -19.25
CA LEU A 87 -13.55 10.34 -18.72
C LEU A 87 -14.05 11.29 -19.81
N GLY A 88 -14.02 10.88 -21.09
CA GLY A 88 -14.42 11.68 -22.22
C GLY A 88 -13.62 13.00 -22.32
N GLU A 89 -14.34 14.13 -22.36
CA GLU A 89 -13.74 15.46 -22.39
C GLU A 89 -13.53 16.08 -20.99
N GLN A 90 -13.81 15.34 -19.93
CA GLN A 90 -13.66 15.88 -18.57
C GLN A 90 -12.19 16.15 -18.26
N GLU A 91 -11.94 17.31 -17.68
CA GLU A 91 -10.63 17.60 -17.09
C GLU A 91 -10.33 16.64 -15.95
N ILE A 92 -9.10 16.16 -15.94
CA ILE A 92 -8.64 15.27 -14.90
C ILE A 92 -8.47 16.06 -13.60
N ASN A 93 -9.38 15.86 -12.67
CA ASN A 93 -9.23 16.36 -11.32
C ASN A 93 -8.61 15.26 -10.43
N ILE A 94 -7.32 15.45 -10.09
CA ILE A 94 -6.55 14.49 -9.28
C ILE A 94 -7.21 14.24 -7.93
N ASP A 95 -7.80 15.26 -7.31
CA ASP A 95 -8.44 15.12 -6.01
C ASP A 95 -9.67 14.20 -6.09
N ASN A 96 -10.43 14.27 -7.17
CA ASN A 96 -11.57 13.39 -7.40
C ASN A 96 -11.13 11.94 -7.67
N LEU A 97 -9.99 11.73 -8.30
CA LEU A 97 -9.48 10.40 -8.61
C LEU A 97 -8.83 9.73 -7.39
N LEU A 98 -8.32 10.53 -6.45
CA LEU A 98 -7.81 10.03 -5.18
C LEU A 98 -8.94 9.76 -4.16
N ASP A 99 -10.11 10.34 -4.34
CA ASP A 99 -11.25 10.08 -3.47
C ASP A 99 -12.01 8.82 -3.91
N THR A 100 -11.91 7.74 -3.11
CA THR A 100 -12.66 6.50 -3.37
C THR A 100 -14.17 6.72 -3.44
N LYS A 101 -14.70 7.80 -2.85
CA LYS A 101 -16.13 8.15 -2.95
C LYS A 101 -16.54 8.52 -4.36
N SER A 102 -15.62 9.02 -5.20
CA SER A 102 -15.91 9.31 -6.60
C SER A 102 -16.23 8.04 -7.37
N TYR A 103 -15.53 6.94 -7.08
CA TYR A 103 -15.81 5.64 -7.67
C TYR A 103 -17.13 5.03 -7.19
N VAL A 104 -17.46 5.22 -5.90
CA VAL A 104 -18.75 4.80 -5.34
C VAL A 104 -19.91 5.55 -6.02
N LYS A 105 -19.77 6.85 -6.28
CA LYS A 105 -20.75 7.64 -7.03
C LYS A 105 -20.95 7.10 -8.46
N ASN A 106 -19.92 6.53 -9.05
CA ASN A 106 -19.96 5.89 -10.36
C ASN A 106 -20.41 4.41 -10.30
N GLY A 107 -20.96 3.96 -9.16
CA GLY A 107 -21.51 2.61 -9.00
C GLY A 107 -20.48 1.52 -8.68
N PHE A 108 -19.24 1.87 -8.32
CA PHE A 108 -18.22 0.90 -7.93
C PHE A 108 -18.12 0.83 -6.41
N ASP A 109 -18.40 -0.34 -5.85
CA ASP A 109 -18.30 -0.58 -4.40
C ASP A 109 -16.83 -0.84 -4.00
N ILE A 110 -16.11 0.25 -3.76
CA ILE A 110 -14.72 0.20 -3.28
C ILE A 110 -14.71 0.52 -1.79
N PRO A 111 -14.20 -0.40 -0.93
CA PRO A 111 -14.14 -0.16 0.50
C PRO A 111 -13.27 1.04 0.86
N GLN A 112 -13.69 1.78 1.85
CA GLN A 112 -12.93 2.93 2.34
C GLN A 112 -11.80 2.50 3.29
N LYS A 113 -12.05 1.48 4.11
CA LYS A 113 -11.07 0.91 5.04
C LYS A 113 -10.78 -0.54 4.66
N SER A 114 -9.58 -0.99 4.98
CA SER A 114 -9.18 -2.38 4.74
C SER A 114 -10.09 -3.37 5.47
N ALA A 115 -10.51 -3.06 6.68
CA ALA A 115 -11.43 -3.91 7.46
C ALA A 115 -12.83 -4.03 6.85
N ASP A 116 -13.26 -3.10 6.01
CA ASP A 116 -14.57 -3.16 5.37
C ASP A 116 -14.72 -4.32 4.39
N ALA A 117 -13.59 -4.93 3.97
CA ALA A 117 -13.56 -6.11 3.11
C ALA A 117 -13.72 -7.44 3.86
N ILE A 118 -13.65 -7.45 5.19
CA ILE A 118 -13.71 -8.69 5.99
C ILE A 118 -15.08 -9.36 5.82
N ASN A 119 -15.06 -10.66 5.49
CA ASN A 119 -16.23 -11.50 5.25
C ASN A 119 -17.15 -11.00 4.12
N LYS A 120 -16.62 -10.19 3.20
CA LYS A 120 -17.33 -9.74 2.00
C LYS A 120 -16.67 -10.34 0.76
N ASP A 121 -17.43 -10.43 -0.32
CA ASP A 121 -16.91 -10.78 -1.64
C ASP A 121 -16.31 -9.55 -2.35
N THR A 122 -15.36 -8.93 -1.67
CA THR A 122 -14.71 -7.69 -2.08
C THR A 122 -13.27 -7.97 -2.47
N PRO A 123 -12.81 -7.57 -3.66
CA PRO A 123 -11.41 -7.68 -4.05
C PRO A 123 -10.47 -6.99 -3.07
N LEU A 124 -9.30 -7.60 -2.83
CA LEU A 124 -8.23 -7.00 -2.05
C LEU A 124 -7.36 -6.06 -2.86
N VAL A 125 -7.40 -6.22 -4.18
CA VAL A 125 -6.67 -5.38 -5.13
C VAL A 125 -7.62 -4.92 -6.22
N TYR A 126 -7.48 -3.65 -6.59
CA TYR A 126 -8.14 -3.08 -7.76
C TYR A 126 -7.10 -2.40 -8.65
N VAL A 127 -7.24 -2.58 -9.93
CA VAL A 127 -6.54 -1.79 -10.95
C VAL A 127 -7.59 -0.99 -11.71
N ILE A 128 -7.47 0.33 -11.65
CA ILE A 128 -8.40 1.25 -12.31
C ILE A 128 -7.64 1.99 -13.39
N LEU A 129 -8.08 1.82 -14.62
CA LEU A 129 -7.63 2.59 -15.76
C LEU A 129 -8.59 3.75 -15.97
N ASN A 130 -8.11 4.97 -15.73
CA ASN A 130 -8.83 6.20 -16.06
C ASN A 130 -8.20 6.80 -17.31
N HIS A 131 -8.97 7.11 -18.32
CA HIS A 131 -8.40 7.71 -19.53
C HIS A 131 -9.31 8.77 -20.13
N ASN A 132 -8.68 9.66 -20.85
CA ASN A 132 -9.32 10.60 -21.77
C ASN A 132 -8.48 10.71 -23.04
N HIS A 133 -8.79 11.67 -23.92
CA HIS A 133 -8.06 11.87 -25.18
C HIS A 133 -6.56 12.18 -25.02
N SER A 134 -6.14 12.72 -23.87
CA SER A 134 -4.79 13.24 -23.66
C SER A 134 -3.95 12.45 -22.66
N TYR A 135 -4.57 11.74 -21.73
CA TYR A 135 -3.89 11.12 -20.61
C TYR A 135 -4.51 9.77 -20.23
N TYR A 136 -3.66 8.89 -19.71
CA TYR A 136 -4.02 7.60 -19.14
C TYR A 136 -3.52 7.55 -17.70
N GLY A 137 -4.39 7.23 -16.76
CA GLY A 137 -4.05 7.09 -15.35
C GLY A 137 -4.29 5.66 -14.88
N ILE A 138 -3.27 5.01 -14.34
CA ILE A 138 -3.43 3.72 -13.66
C ILE A 138 -3.46 3.99 -12.16
N THR A 139 -4.56 3.63 -11.52
CA THR A 139 -4.68 3.62 -10.07
C THR A 139 -4.64 2.18 -9.59
N LEU A 140 -3.62 1.83 -8.83
CA LEU A 140 -3.57 0.58 -8.11
C LEU A 140 -4.07 0.82 -6.68
N LEU A 141 -5.08 0.05 -6.24
CA LEU A 141 -5.51 0.01 -4.85
C LEU A 141 -5.20 -1.36 -4.26
N VAL A 142 -4.54 -1.38 -3.12
CA VAL A 142 -4.19 -2.61 -2.41
C VAL A 142 -4.65 -2.53 -0.97
N ASN A 143 -5.33 -3.57 -0.51
CA ASN A 143 -5.79 -3.67 0.86
C ASN A 143 -4.61 -3.73 1.82
N HIS A 144 -4.63 -2.90 2.87
CA HIS A 144 -3.49 -2.75 3.77
C HIS A 144 -3.24 -3.98 4.67
N PHE A 145 -4.16 -4.94 4.73
CA PHE A 145 -3.90 -6.23 5.39
C PHE A 145 -2.86 -7.08 4.65
N ILE A 146 -2.67 -6.89 3.34
CA ILE A 146 -1.79 -7.70 2.52
C ILE A 146 -0.59 -6.94 1.95
N ALA A 147 -0.49 -5.64 2.20
CA ALA A 147 0.56 -4.81 1.64
C ALA A 147 0.88 -3.61 2.52
N ASP A 148 2.14 -3.24 2.52
CA ASP A 148 2.67 -1.94 2.90
C ASP A 148 3.11 -1.15 1.66
N SER A 149 3.75 0.00 1.83
CA SER A 149 4.25 0.80 0.71
C SER A 149 5.36 0.07 -0.07
N GLY A 150 6.22 -0.70 0.61
CA GLY A 150 7.26 -1.50 -0.05
C GLY A 150 6.66 -2.55 -0.96
N THR A 151 5.71 -3.34 -0.46
CA THR A 151 4.93 -4.30 -1.26
C THR A 151 4.20 -3.62 -2.42
N TYR A 152 3.60 -2.47 -2.17
CA TYR A 152 2.88 -1.71 -3.18
C TYR A 152 3.78 -1.35 -4.37
N PHE A 153 5.00 -0.85 -4.12
CA PHE A 153 5.95 -0.51 -5.18
C PHE A 153 6.46 -1.75 -5.92
N GLN A 154 6.65 -2.88 -5.24
CA GLN A 154 6.98 -4.15 -5.90
C GLN A 154 5.86 -4.60 -6.85
N LEU A 155 4.60 -4.49 -6.42
CA LEU A 155 3.45 -4.82 -7.27
C LEU A 155 3.34 -3.89 -8.49
N LEU A 156 3.63 -2.60 -8.33
CA LEU A 156 3.70 -1.67 -9.46
C LEU A 156 4.80 -2.05 -10.44
N GLU A 157 5.96 -2.43 -9.94
CA GLU A 157 7.07 -2.89 -10.79
C GLU A 157 6.68 -4.17 -11.55
N TYR A 158 6.07 -5.13 -10.86
CA TYR A 158 5.59 -6.37 -11.51
C TYR A 158 4.55 -6.06 -12.59
N LEU A 159 3.60 -5.17 -12.32
CA LEU A 159 2.57 -4.76 -13.27
C LEU A 159 3.19 -4.09 -14.50
N SER A 160 4.15 -3.20 -14.30
CA SER A 160 4.85 -2.53 -15.39
C SER A 160 5.60 -3.54 -16.27
N ARG A 161 6.36 -4.44 -15.66
CA ARG A 161 7.14 -5.46 -16.39
C ARG A 161 6.23 -6.45 -17.13
N ALA A 162 5.18 -6.93 -16.50
CA ALA A 162 4.21 -7.81 -17.14
C ALA A 162 3.43 -7.11 -18.28
N TYR A 163 3.21 -5.81 -18.16
CA TYR A 163 2.62 -5.03 -19.25
C TYR A 163 3.58 -4.90 -20.45
N GLU A 164 4.89 -4.75 -20.21
CA GLU A 164 5.90 -4.64 -21.25
C GLU A 164 6.25 -5.99 -21.88
N ASP A 165 6.30 -7.05 -21.08
CA ASP A 165 6.68 -8.40 -21.50
C ASP A 165 5.62 -9.41 -21.05
N PRO A 166 4.84 -9.96 -22.00
CA PRO A 166 3.84 -10.99 -21.72
C PRO A 166 4.41 -12.31 -21.17
N GLU A 167 5.69 -12.56 -21.30
CA GLU A 167 6.36 -13.75 -20.77
C GLU A 167 7.03 -13.48 -19.41
N TYR A 168 6.88 -12.25 -18.87
CA TYR A 168 7.49 -11.89 -17.61
C TYR A 168 6.94 -12.71 -16.44
N VAL A 169 7.86 -13.31 -15.69
CA VAL A 169 7.55 -13.96 -14.41
C VAL A 169 8.43 -13.30 -13.33
N PRO A 170 7.91 -12.95 -12.16
CA PRO A 170 8.72 -12.46 -11.06
C PRO A 170 9.89 -13.40 -10.76
N LYS A 171 11.11 -12.86 -10.66
CA LYS A 171 12.35 -13.66 -10.52
C LYS A 171 12.45 -14.42 -9.21
N SER A 172 11.77 -13.97 -8.19
CA SER A 172 11.69 -14.63 -6.88
C SER A 172 10.24 -14.92 -6.56
N GLU A 173 9.97 -16.14 -6.09
CA GLU A 173 8.65 -16.43 -5.56
C GLU A 173 8.32 -15.42 -4.45
N PRO A 174 7.20 -14.69 -4.57
CA PRO A 174 6.80 -13.78 -3.52
C PRO A 174 6.51 -14.58 -2.26
N LEU A 175 7.20 -14.27 -1.18
CA LEU A 175 6.95 -14.88 0.11
C LEU A 175 5.82 -14.14 0.82
N PHE A 176 4.70 -14.81 1.08
CA PHE A 176 3.60 -14.30 1.90
C PHE A 176 3.55 -14.92 3.29
N THR A 177 4.24 -16.03 3.46
CA THR A 177 4.37 -16.70 4.73
C THR A 177 5.81 -16.65 5.17
N ILE A 178 6.14 -15.66 5.98
CA ILE A 178 7.30 -15.80 6.85
C ILE A 178 6.79 -16.49 8.12
N ASP A 179 7.61 -17.35 8.68
CA ASP A 179 7.41 -17.74 10.06
C ASP A 179 7.58 -16.49 10.94
N PHE A 180 6.45 -15.85 11.24
CA PHE A 180 6.40 -14.58 11.96
C PHE A 180 6.77 -14.70 13.43
N ASP A 181 7.07 -15.90 13.92
CA ASP A 181 7.65 -16.06 15.26
C ASP A 181 8.90 -15.19 15.38
N ASN A 182 9.70 -15.09 14.31
CA ASN A 182 10.86 -14.18 14.27
C ASN A 182 10.50 -12.69 14.32
N MET A 183 9.40 -12.25 13.71
CA MET A 183 8.98 -10.84 13.75
C MET A 183 8.33 -10.50 15.09
N ASP A 184 7.44 -11.37 15.58
CA ASP A 184 6.85 -11.22 16.91
C ASP A 184 7.96 -11.23 17.99
N ASP A 185 9.02 -12.07 17.83
CA ASP A 185 10.18 -12.10 18.70
C ASP A 185 11.05 -10.85 18.58
N PHE A 186 11.26 -10.32 17.37
CA PHE A 186 11.97 -9.06 17.15
C PHE A 186 11.25 -7.89 17.80
N ILE A 187 9.95 -7.78 17.58
CA ILE A 187 9.11 -6.76 18.21
C ILE A 187 9.11 -6.92 19.73
N ALA A 188 8.99 -8.16 20.23
CA ALA A 188 9.03 -8.48 21.65
C ALA A 188 10.41 -8.15 22.26
N ALA A 189 11.52 -8.42 21.56
CA ALA A 189 12.87 -8.08 22.00
C ALA A 189 13.09 -6.57 22.02
N GLY A 190 12.59 -5.82 21.02
CA GLY A 190 12.60 -4.37 21.01
C GLY A 190 11.79 -3.78 22.16
N LEU A 191 10.62 -4.34 22.42
CA LEU A 191 9.76 -3.94 23.54
C LEU A 191 10.36 -4.32 24.92
N LYS A 192 11.09 -5.43 25.03
CA LYS A 192 11.79 -5.82 26.27
C LYS A 192 12.91 -4.85 26.63
N LYS A 193 13.59 -4.28 25.65
CA LYS A 193 14.66 -3.28 25.87
C LYS A 193 14.12 -1.91 26.27
N SER A 194 12.83 -1.62 25.99
CA SER A 194 12.22 -0.36 26.39
C SER A 194 11.81 -0.37 27.86
N SER A 195 11.99 0.76 28.54
CA SER A 195 11.56 0.91 29.93
C SER A 195 10.04 0.79 30.05
N TRP A 196 9.54 0.43 31.24
CA TRP A 196 8.08 0.41 31.46
C TRP A 196 7.43 1.78 31.23
N LYS A 197 8.19 2.86 31.46
CA LYS A 197 7.76 4.26 31.18
C LYS A 197 7.60 4.50 29.69
N ASP A 198 8.54 4.01 28.88
CA ASP A 198 8.46 4.12 27.41
C ASP A 198 7.30 3.31 26.84
N LYS A 199 7.03 2.14 27.41
CA LYS A 199 5.88 1.31 27.04
C LYS A 199 4.55 2.00 27.40
N LEU A 200 4.46 2.58 28.57
CA LEU A 200 3.27 3.31 28.99
C LEU A 200 3.08 4.56 28.13
N LEU A 201 4.16 5.31 27.88
CA LEU A 201 4.14 6.51 27.05
C LEU A 201 3.73 6.17 25.60
N SER A 202 4.35 5.15 24.99
CA SER A 202 4.02 4.75 23.63
C SER A 202 2.58 4.24 23.51
N SER A 203 2.10 3.44 24.48
CA SER A 203 0.71 2.98 24.51
C SER A 203 -0.28 4.14 24.67
N THR A 204 0.05 5.11 25.53
CA THR A 204 -0.79 6.29 25.74
C THR A 204 -0.81 7.19 24.52
N VAL A 205 0.36 7.43 23.90
CA VAL A 205 0.48 8.20 22.66
C VAL A 205 -0.30 7.50 21.53
N PHE A 206 -0.16 6.18 21.39
CA PHE A 206 -0.91 5.42 20.41
C PHE A 206 -2.43 5.48 20.64
N LEU A 207 -2.87 5.37 21.89
CA LEU A 207 -4.28 5.49 22.26
C LEU A 207 -4.83 6.89 21.95
N PHE A 208 -4.08 7.95 22.31
CA PHE A 208 -4.44 9.33 21.97
C PHE A 208 -4.44 9.57 20.46
N TYR A 209 -3.53 8.98 19.74
CA TYR A 209 -3.47 9.05 18.28
C TYR A 209 -4.68 8.33 17.64
N ALA A 210 -4.96 7.10 18.08
CA ALA A 210 -6.13 6.34 17.64
C ALA A 210 -7.44 7.07 17.96
N LEU A 211 -7.57 7.61 19.16
CA LEU A 211 -8.71 8.44 19.55
C LEU A 211 -8.83 9.72 18.73
N ASN A 212 -7.71 10.40 18.45
CA ASN A 212 -7.71 11.58 17.58
C ASN A 212 -8.13 11.26 16.14
N ILE A 213 -7.66 10.13 15.57
CA ILE A 213 -8.10 9.68 14.25
C ILE A 213 -9.60 9.34 14.28
N PHE A 214 -10.07 8.70 15.35
CA PHE A 214 -11.45 8.27 15.47
C PHE A 214 -12.41 9.43 15.72
N LEU A 215 -12.00 10.43 16.51
CA LEU A 215 -12.80 11.59 16.89
C LEU A 215 -12.66 12.76 15.91
N ARG A 216 -11.62 12.83 15.12
CA ARG A 216 -11.47 13.87 14.09
C ARG A 216 -12.52 13.67 13.02
N ASN A 217 -13.39 14.64 12.94
CA ASN A 217 -14.34 14.78 11.85
C ASN A 217 -13.60 14.70 10.51
N LYS A 218 -14.05 13.83 9.62
CA LYS A 218 -13.42 13.46 8.32
C LYS A 218 -13.12 14.63 7.38
N ASN A 219 -13.58 15.84 7.71
CA ASN A 219 -13.58 16.99 6.80
C ASN A 219 -12.40 17.95 6.98
N ASN A 220 -11.46 17.69 7.90
CA ASN A 220 -10.37 18.63 8.22
C ASN A 220 -8.99 18.19 7.67
N TRP A 221 -8.95 17.38 6.64
CA TRP A 221 -7.71 17.09 5.93
C TRP A 221 -7.48 18.14 4.85
N SER A 222 -6.39 18.88 4.98
CA SER A 222 -5.86 19.72 3.91
C SER A 222 -4.59 19.10 3.35
N TYR A 223 -4.48 19.10 2.04
CA TYR A 223 -3.29 18.65 1.34
C TYR A 223 -2.48 19.88 0.90
N ILE A 224 -1.19 19.82 1.10
CA ILE A 224 -0.26 20.78 0.52
C ILE A 224 0.59 19.99 -0.47
N ALA A 225 0.44 20.29 -1.75
CA ALA A 225 1.29 19.75 -2.80
C ALA A 225 2.42 20.73 -3.08
N CYS A 226 3.67 20.29 -2.93
CA CYS A 226 4.84 21.07 -3.25
C CYS A 226 5.63 20.39 -4.36
N ILE A 227 5.96 21.12 -5.41
CA ILE A 227 6.90 20.67 -6.43
C ILE A 227 8.29 21.17 -6.05
N LEU A 228 9.19 20.25 -5.75
CA LEU A 228 10.59 20.53 -5.51
C LEU A 228 11.37 20.30 -6.81
N THR A 229 11.94 21.35 -7.36
CA THR A 229 12.91 21.23 -8.46
C THR A 229 14.19 20.59 -7.93
N LYS A 230 14.98 19.99 -8.84
CA LYS A 230 16.27 19.38 -8.47
C LYS A 230 17.18 20.37 -7.73
N ASP A 231 17.26 21.63 -8.21
CA ASP A 231 18.09 22.65 -7.58
C ASP A 231 17.67 22.99 -6.16
N LYS A 232 16.35 23.05 -5.89
CA LYS A 232 15.81 23.27 -4.54
C LYS A 232 16.12 22.09 -3.62
N LEU A 233 16.00 20.88 -4.14
CA LEU A 233 16.33 19.67 -3.39
C LEU A 233 17.81 19.61 -3.04
N ASP A 234 18.69 19.93 -4.00
CA ASP A 234 20.13 20.01 -3.78
C ASP A 234 20.50 21.10 -2.76
N LEU A 235 19.78 22.22 -2.78
CA LEU A 235 19.96 23.30 -1.77
C LEU A 235 19.58 22.82 -0.37
N ILE A 236 18.45 22.12 -0.22
CA ILE A 236 18.02 21.53 1.05
C ILE A 236 19.10 20.57 1.55
N LYS A 237 19.56 19.63 0.70
CA LYS A 237 20.61 18.66 1.05
C LYS A 237 21.92 19.31 1.50
N ARG A 238 22.35 20.39 0.82
CA ARG A 238 23.56 21.13 1.23
C ARG A 238 23.44 21.79 2.57
N LYS A 239 22.27 22.39 2.85
CA LYS A 239 22.01 23.02 4.15
C LYS A 239 21.99 21.99 5.29
N SER A 240 21.32 20.87 5.09
CA SER A 240 21.25 19.78 6.07
C SER A 240 22.61 19.15 6.34
N LYS A 241 23.42 18.90 5.28
CA LYS A 241 24.77 18.35 5.42
C LYS A 241 25.71 19.23 6.27
N ASN A 242 25.52 20.56 6.23
CA ASN A 242 26.32 21.49 7.02
C ASN A 242 26.01 21.44 8.53
N ILE A 243 24.85 20.88 8.90
CA ILE A 243 24.41 20.78 10.30
C ILE A 243 24.89 19.46 10.92
N SER A 244 24.93 18.36 10.17
CA SER A 244 25.11 17.01 10.73
C SER A 244 26.53 16.46 10.69
N ASN A 245 27.50 17.06 10.02
CA ASN A 245 28.87 16.53 9.83
C ASN A 245 28.95 15.08 9.33
N GLU A 246 27.84 14.45 8.93
CA GLU A 246 27.78 13.07 8.48
C GLU A 246 27.89 12.95 6.96
N SER A 247 28.63 11.94 6.52
CA SER A 247 28.99 11.76 5.10
C SER A 247 27.88 11.21 4.19
N ALA A 248 26.80 10.70 4.76
CA ALA A 248 25.72 10.01 4.01
C ALA A 248 24.34 10.53 4.41
N TYR A 249 23.95 11.67 3.85
CA TYR A 249 22.61 12.23 4.06
C TYR A 249 21.69 11.88 2.89
N SER A 250 20.65 11.11 3.15
CA SER A 250 19.68 10.76 2.10
C SER A 250 18.76 11.95 1.77
N THR A 251 18.09 11.87 0.64
CA THR A 251 17.06 12.87 0.27
C THR A 251 15.94 12.94 1.31
N ASN A 252 15.57 11.79 1.87
CA ASN A 252 14.53 11.71 2.88
C ASN A 252 14.98 12.40 4.18
N ASP A 253 16.21 12.14 4.65
CA ASP A 253 16.74 12.77 5.85
C ASP A 253 16.74 14.31 5.71
N ALA A 254 17.18 14.82 4.56
CA ALA A 254 17.18 16.25 4.27
C ALA A 254 15.76 16.86 4.25
N LEU A 255 14.79 16.16 3.68
CA LEU A 255 13.40 16.59 3.68
C LEU A 255 12.79 16.56 5.09
N PHE A 256 13.12 15.57 5.90
CA PHE A 256 12.65 15.47 7.26
C PHE A 256 13.22 16.60 8.14
N GLU A 257 14.52 16.88 8.03
CA GLU A 257 15.12 18.00 8.73
C GLU A 257 14.47 19.33 8.33
N PHE A 258 14.24 19.52 7.02
CA PHE A 258 13.52 20.70 6.53
C PHE A 258 12.10 20.81 7.10
N LEU A 259 11.38 19.68 7.19
CA LEU A 259 10.03 19.65 7.75
C LEU A 259 10.04 19.81 9.28
N SER A 260 11.12 19.46 9.96
CA SER A 260 11.23 19.58 11.43
C SER A 260 11.21 21.03 11.95
N VAL A 261 11.53 22.01 11.09
CA VAL A 261 11.39 23.44 11.41
C VAL A 261 9.92 23.89 11.47
N VAL A 262 8.99 23.09 10.92
CA VAL A 262 7.56 23.34 11.11
C VAL A 262 7.16 22.80 12.48
N PRO A 263 6.37 23.52 13.31
CA PRO A 263 5.96 23.05 14.62
C PRO A 263 4.98 21.87 14.51
N ILE A 264 5.52 20.71 14.15
CA ILE A 264 4.79 19.46 14.01
C ILE A 264 4.81 18.75 15.36
N LYS A 265 3.63 18.44 15.90
CA LYS A 265 3.50 17.80 17.21
C LYS A 265 3.93 16.34 17.22
N GLN A 266 3.92 15.66 16.07
CA GLN A 266 4.25 14.24 15.95
C GLN A 266 4.61 13.88 14.52
N PHE A 267 5.67 13.08 14.36
CA PHE A 267 6.04 12.41 13.12
C PHE A 267 5.87 10.91 13.28
N ILE A 268 5.33 10.26 12.25
CA ILE A 268 5.31 8.81 12.14
C ILE A 268 6.15 8.46 10.90
N PHE A 269 7.14 7.63 11.11
CA PHE A 269 8.03 7.17 10.05
C PHE A 269 7.77 5.69 9.79
N PRO A 270 7.21 5.34 8.64
CA PRO A 270 7.27 3.96 8.20
C PRO A 270 8.74 3.62 7.88
N CYS A 271 9.20 2.49 8.39
CA CYS A 271 10.55 2.01 8.17
C CYS A 271 10.50 0.63 7.53
N ASN A 272 10.91 0.53 6.27
CA ASN A 272 10.99 -0.76 5.59
C ASN A 272 12.02 -1.66 6.29
N LEU A 273 11.56 -2.78 6.84
CA LEU A 273 12.37 -3.74 7.58
C LEU A 273 12.98 -4.82 6.68
N ARG A 274 12.60 -4.89 5.40
CA ARG A 274 13.17 -5.84 4.44
C ARG A 274 14.68 -5.62 4.33
N SER A 275 15.43 -6.71 4.26
CA SER A 275 16.90 -6.70 4.14
C SER A 275 17.66 -5.99 5.25
N ARG A 276 17.04 -5.75 6.41
CA ARG A 276 17.68 -5.04 7.55
C ARG A 276 18.17 -5.96 8.67
N ASN A 277 18.56 -7.19 8.37
CA ASN A 277 19.04 -8.19 9.34
C ASN A 277 18.02 -8.57 10.44
N VAL A 278 16.74 -8.37 10.16
CA VAL A 278 15.63 -8.74 11.06
C VAL A 278 14.90 -10.00 10.61
N GLY A 279 15.49 -10.73 9.65
CA GLY A 279 14.92 -11.98 9.15
C GLY A 279 13.83 -11.81 8.08
N ILE A 280 13.52 -10.58 7.66
CA ILE A 280 12.56 -10.33 6.60
C ILE A 280 13.28 -10.23 5.25
N PRO A 281 13.05 -11.15 4.31
CA PRO A 281 13.70 -11.13 3.02
C PRO A 281 13.16 -9.99 2.12
N GLU A 282 13.94 -9.63 1.11
CA GLU A 282 13.61 -8.53 0.20
C GLU A 282 12.34 -8.79 -0.63
N ASN A 283 12.11 -10.06 -1.00
CA ASN A 283 10.96 -10.49 -1.78
C ASN A 283 9.69 -10.75 -0.96
N TYR A 284 9.69 -10.41 0.34
CA TYR A 284 8.49 -10.52 1.15
C TYR A 284 7.42 -9.53 0.69
N LEU A 285 6.24 -10.05 0.37
CA LEU A 285 5.03 -9.29 0.07
C LEU A 285 4.08 -9.37 1.28
N GLY A 286 3.92 -8.29 2.00
CA GLY A 286 3.14 -8.17 3.22
C GLY A 286 3.50 -6.87 3.92
N ASN A 287 3.13 -6.70 5.18
CA ASN A 287 3.50 -5.52 5.94
C ASN A 287 4.84 -5.76 6.66
N ALA A 288 5.84 -4.97 6.30
CA ALA A 288 7.18 -4.97 6.89
C ALA A 288 7.67 -3.54 7.21
N GLU A 289 6.73 -2.59 7.38
CA GLU A 289 6.99 -1.17 7.70
C GLU A 289 6.35 -0.76 9.02
#